data_dfcf032b95792667c5a0f3f3482f28a4
#
_entry.id   dfcf032b95792667c5a0f3f3482f28a4
#
_cell.length_a   1.000
_cell.length_b   1.000
_cell.length_c   1.000
_cell.angle_alpha   90.00
_cell.angle_beta   90.00
_cell.angle_gamma   90.00
#
_symmetry.space_group_name_H-M   'P 1'
#
loop_
_entity.id
_entity.type
_entity.pdbx_description
1 polymer ?
#
loop_
_entity_poly.entity_id
_entity_poly.type
_entity_poly.pdbx_seq_one_letter_code
_entity_poly.pdbx_strand_id
1 'polypeptide(L)'
;MNIIELLESRKMSKYRLSRLSGIPYTTINDICSGKASIEKCSAETIYKIAKVFGVSMEELIEDAIEKKKPSGYTFDLYKSSVCHRVKEEGDIPFIIEVLESGEIRKRYEASQYREALYLLAMVDYLSRLNDLPLCADYKDIRSKKLEKPVYPSSVLALAKAEQDERIMEKSMEESIPEFRRFNIAESEVRDVE
;
A
#
# COMPACT_ATOMS: atom_id res chain seq x y z
N MET A 1 7.57 -2.93 -15.06
CA MET A 1 7.51 -2.85 -16.56
C MET A 1 6.68 -4.03 -17.09
N ASN A 2 5.59 -3.77 -17.82
CA ASN A 2 4.68 -4.85 -18.25
C ASN A 2 5.05 -5.46 -19.63
N ILE A 3 4.48 -6.63 -19.96
CA ILE A 3 4.80 -7.33 -21.22
C ILE A 3 4.48 -6.48 -22.46
N ILE A 4 3.44 -5.65 -22.44
CA ILE A 4 3.06 -4.80 -23.59
C ILE A 4 4.12 -3.74 -23.81
N GLU A 5 4.59 -3.07 -22.77
CA GLU A 5 5.69 -2.10 -22.82
C GLU A 5 7.00 -2.74 -23.34
N LEU A 6 7.28 -3.99 -22.92
CA LEU A 6 8.43 -4.74 -23.41
C LEU A 6 8.31 -5.10 -24.92
N LEU A 7 7.13 -5.49 -25.37
CA LEU A 7 6.89 -5.74 -26.79
C LEU A 7 7.08 -4.46 -27.63
N GLU A 8 6.55 -3.34 -27.15
CA GLU A 8 6.68 -2.04 -27.84
C GLU A 8 8.11 -1.55 -27.87
N SER A 9 8.83 -1.57 -26.75
CA SER A 9 10.22 -1.12 -26.64
C SER A 9 11.18 -1.94 -27.52
N ARG A 10 10.91 -3.24 -27.68
CA ARG A 10 11.68 -4.16 -28.52
C ARG A 10 11.15 -4.28 -29.94
N LYS A 11 10.10 -3.54 -30.31
CA LYS A 11 9.39 -3.63 -31.60
C LYS A 11 9.07 -5.09 -31.99
N MET A 12 8.61 -5.86 -31.00
CA MET A 12 8.34 -7.29 -31.12
C MET A 12 6.84 -7.56 -31.14
N SER A 13 6.38 -8.39 -32.09
CA SER A 13 5.00 -8.83 -32.12
C SER A 13 4.73 -9.99 -31.13
N LYS A 14 3.49 -10.13 -30.67
CA LYS A 14 3.05 -11.26 -29.83
C LYS A 14 3.35 -12.63 -30.50
N TYR A 15 3.20 -12.70 -31.80
CA TYR A 15 3.52 -13.90 -32.58
C TYR A 15 5.02 -14.23 -32.51
N ARG A 16 5.88 -13.23 -32.65
CA ARG A 16 7.33 -13.41 -32.53
C ARG A 16 7.75 -13.86 -31.15
N LEU A 17 7.13 -13.26 -30.10
CA LEU A 17 7.34 -13.68 -28.72
C LEU A 17 6.94 -15.16 -28.52
N SER A 18 5.77 -15.58 -29.02
CA SER A 18 5.33 -16.97 -28.97
C SER A 18 6.34 -17.93 -29.62
N ARG A 19 6.85 -17.59 -30.80
CA ARG A 19 7.85 -18.39 -31.52
C ARG A 19 9.18 -18.51 -30.78
N LEU A 20 9.68 -17.42 -30.20
CA LEU A 20 10.97 -17.39 -29.52
C LEU A 20 10.91 -18.04 -28.12
N SER A 21 9.80 -17.88 -27.43
CA SER A 21 9.60 -18.46 -26.08
C SER A 21 9.14 -19.91 -26.11
N GLY A 22 8.61 -20.38 -27.24
CA GLY A 22 7.97 -21.69 -27.35
C GLY A 22 6.63 -21.81 -26.59
N ILE A 23 6.04 -20.66 -26.21
CA ILE A 23 4.73 -20.60 -25.54
C ILE A 23 3.64 -20.46 -26.59
N PRO A 24 2.48 -21.17 -26.46
CA PRO A 24 1.37 -21.02 -27.37
C PRO A 24 0.93 -19.56 -27.56
N TYR A 25 0.62 -19.18 -28.81
CA TYR A 25 0.18 -17.82 -29.11
C TYR A 25 -1.07 -17.39 -28.32
N THR A 26 -2.00 -18.31 -28.08
CA THR A 26 -3.19 -18.08 -27.27
C THR A 26 -2.82 -17.62 -25.86
N THR A 27 -1.86 -18.30 -25.22
CA THR A 27 -1.37 -17.95 -23.88
C THR A 27 -0.74 -16.55 -23.87
N ILE A 28 0.13 -16.24 -24.83
CA ILE A 28 0.75 -14.89 -24.95
C ILE A 28 -0.34 -13.83 -25.18
N ASN A 29 -1.32 -14.12 -26.04
CA ASN A 29 -2.41 -13.19 -26.32
C ASN A 29 -3.29 -12.95 -25.07
N ASP A 30 -3.59 -14.00 -24.31
CA ASP A 30 -4.42 -13.91 -23.12
C ASP A 30 -3.71 -13.11 -22.01
N ILE A 31 -2.39 -13.27 -21.85
CA ILE A 31 -1.59 -12.45 -20.95
C ILE A 31 -1.58 -10.98 -21.40
N CYS A 32 -1.31 -10.72 -22.68
CA CYS A 32 -1.28 -9.36 -23.22
C CYS A 32 -2.65 -8.66 -23.23
N SER A 33 -3.75 -9.41 -23.30
CA SER A 33 -5.12 -8.85 -23.26
C SER A 33 -5.68 -8.72 -21.85
N GLY A 34 -4.93 -9.15 -20.81
CA GLY A 34 -5.38 -9.14 -19.43
C GLY A 34 -6.38 -10.25 -19.06
N LYS A 35 -6.68 -11.18 -19.99
CA LYS A 35 -7.52 -12.36 -19.71
C LYS A 35 -6.82 -13.35 -18.78
N ALA A 36 -5.52 -13.49 -18.91
CA ALA A 36 -4.67 -14.25 -18.00
C ALA A 36 -3.70 -13.31 -17.29
N SER A 37 -3.60 -13.46 -16.00
CA SER A 37 -2.65 -12.72 -15.17
C SER A 37 -1.29 -13.40 -15.20
N ILE A 38 -0.21 -12.63 -15.42
CA ILE A 38 1.15 -13.18 -15.53
C ILE A 38 1.62 -13.84 -14.24
N GLU A 39 1.28 -13.28 -13.09
CA GLU A 39 1.65 -13.81 -11.76
C GLU A 39 0.93 -15.14 -11.42
N LYS A 40 -0.08 -15.53 -12.22
CA LYS A 40 -0.74 -16.84 -12.11
C LYS A 40 -0.23 -17.85 -13.14
N CYS A 41 0.70 -17.44 -14.00
CA CYS A 41 1.35 -18.34 -14.92
C CYS A 41 2.35 -19.25 -14.20
N SER A 42 2.67 -20.40 -14.82
CA SER A 42 3.72 -21.25 -14.27
C SER A 42 5.07 -20.53 -14.31
N ALA A 43 5.95 -20.87 -13.36
CA ALA A 43 7.31 -20.34 -13.33
C ALA A 43 8.06 -20.57 -14.65
N GLU A 44 7.81 -21.71 -15.31
CA GLU A 44 8.37 -22.01 -16.62
C GLU A 44 7.93 -21.01 -17.70
N THR A 45 6.66 -20.61 -17.69
CA THR A 45 6.13 -19.61 -18.63
C THR A 45 6.77 -18.26 -18.40
N ILE A 46 6.86 -17.82 -17.14
CA ILE A 46 7.49 -16.55 -16.75
C ILE A 46 8.96 -16.56 -17.14
N TYR A 47 9.68 -17.63 -16.82
CA TYR A 47 11.10 -17.78 -17.18
C TYR A 47 11.35 -17.66 -18.68
N LYS A 48 10.54 -18.36 -19.50
CA LYS A 48 10.68 -18.34 -20.96
C LYS A 48 10.45 -16.93 -21.54
N ILE A 49 9.45 -16.20 -21.01
CA ILE A 49 9.18 -14.82 -21.43
C ILE A 49 10.35 -13.89 -21.01
N ALA A 50 10.77 -13.96 -19.76
CA ALA A 50 11.85 -13.17 -19.19
C ALA A 50 13.15 -13.36 -20.01
N LYS A 51 13.46 -14.62 -20.35
CA LYS A 51 14.64 -14.96 -21.17
C LYS A 51 14.60 -14.35 -22.57
N VAL A 52 13.46 -14.29 -23.24
CA VAL A 52 13.31 -13.67 -24.56
C VAL A 52 13.55 -12.16 -24.50
N PHE A 53 13.08 -11.51 -23.42
CA PHE A 53 13.28 -10.07 -23.26
C PHE A 53 14.61 -9.70 -22.61
N GLY A 54 15.36 -10.66 -22.04
CA GLY A 54 16.62 -10.40 -21.32
C GLY A 54 16.41 -9.63 -20.02
N VAL A 55 15.30 -9.87 -19.34
CA VAL A 55 14.94 -9.30 -18.01
C VAL A 55 14.89 -10.43 -16.98
N SER A 56 14.85 -10.10 -15.69
CA SER A 56 14.64 -11.09 -14.63
C SER A 56 13.16 -11.50 -14.54
N MET A 57 12.86 -12.62 -13.89
CA MET A 57 11.48 -13.03 -13.65
C MET A 57 10.80 -12.06 -12.70
N GLU A 58 11.54 -11.58 -11.71
CA GLU A 58 11.10 -10.60 -10.72
C GLU A 58 10.64 -9.31 -11.39
N GLU A 59 11.48 -8.72 -12.26
CA GLU A 59 11.15 -7.51 -13.03
C GLU A 59 9.87 -7.68 -13.87
N LEU A 60 9.63 -8.89 -14.38
CA LEU A 60 8.47 -9.18 -15.23
C LEU A 60 7.16 -9.26 -14.43
N ILE A 61 7.19 -9.73 -13.18
CA ILE A 61 6.00 -9.96 -12.36
C ILE A 61 5.77 -8.90 -11.29
N GLU A 62 6.79 -8.10 -10.92
CA GLU A 62 6.74 -7.09 -9.86
C GLU A 62 5.57 -6.11 -10.06
N ASP A 63 5.48 -5.52 -11.25
CA ASP A 63 4.38 -4.61 -11.61
C ASP A 63 2.98 -5.25 -11.48
N ALA A 64 2.87 -6.56 -11.74
CA ALA A 64 1.60 -7.27 -11.68
C ALA A 64 1.21 -7.57 -10.22
N ILE A 65 2.19 -7.85 -9.37
CA ILE A 65 2.00 -8.09 -7.93
C ILE A 65 1.69 -6.77 -7.22
N GLU A 66 2.42 -5.70 -7.52
CA GLU A 66 2.21 -4.39 -6.89
C GLU A 66 0.85 -3.79 -7.22
N LYS A 67 0.38 -3.93 -8.48
CA LYS A 67 -0.96 -3.45 -8.89
C LYS A 67 -2.11 -4.23 -8.24
N LYS A 68 -1.86 -5.44 -7.74
CA LYS A 68 -2.87 -6.31 -7.12
C LYS A 68 -2.93 -6.24 -5.60
N LYS A 69 -2.07 -5.47 -4.95
CA LYS A 69 -2.24 -5.29 -3.51
C LYS A 69 -3.64 -4.73 -3.25
N PRO A 70 -4.58 -5.49 -2.66
CA PRO A 70 -5.92 -4.98 -2.37
C PRO A 70 -5.75 -3.83 -1.40
N SER A 71 -6.17 -2.63 -1.78
CA SER A 71 -5.86 -1.41 -1.03
C SER A 71 -6.41 -1.41 0.41
N GLY A 72 -7.37 -2.26 0.72
CA GLY A 72 -7.93 -2.40 2.08
C GLY A 72 -7.10 -3.33 2.97
N TYR A 73 -6.82 -4.54 2.51
CA TYR A 73 -6.07 -5.54 3.28
C TYR A 73 -4.61 -5.12 3.54
N THR A 74 -3.98 -4.48 2.56
CA THR A 74 -2.62 -3.95 2.72
C THR A 74 -2.56 -2.79 3.71
N PHE A 75 -3.60 -1.95 3.79
CA PHE A 75 -3.62 -0.84 4.74
C PHE A 75 -3.80 -1.32 6.17
N ASP A 76 -4.68 -2.30 6.42
CA ASP A 76 -4.86 -2.89 7.76
C ASP A 76 -3.59 -3.62 8.23
N LEU A 77 -2.93 -4.36 7.34
CA LEU A 77 -1.62 -4.96 7.64
C LEU A 77 -0.55 -3.90 7.93
N TYR A 78 -0.55 -2.81 7.18
CA TYR A 78 0.37 -1.70 7.41
C TYR A 78 0.13 -1.07 8.78
N LYS A 79 -1.13 -0.78 9.13
CA LYS A 79 -1.51 -0.27 10.46
C LYS A 79 -1.00 -1.20 11.57
N SER A 80 -1.29 -2.49 11.46
CA SER A 80 -0.84 -3.50 12.41
C SER A 80 0.70 -3.50 12.52
N SER A 81 1.42 -3.46 11.40
CA SER A 81 2.88 -3.39 11.38
C SER A 81 3.42 -2.14 12.09
N VAL A 82 2.82 -0.96 11.87
CA VAL A 82 3.21 0.28 12.55
C VAL A 82 2.98 0.17 14.06
N CYS A 83 1.82 -0.35 14.48
CA CYS A 83 1.51 -0.54 15.91
C CYS A 83 2.47 -1.54 16.57
N HIS A 84 2.83 -2.64 15.89
CA HIS A 84 3.83 -3.60 16.40
C HIS A 84 5.20 -2.96 16.56
N ARG A 85 5.66 -2.17 15.58
CA ARG A 85 6.92 -1.42 15.68
C ARG A 85 6.93 -0.52 16.90
N VAL A 86 5.88 0.27 17.12
CA VAL A 86 5.76 1.13 18.32
C VAL A 86 5.83 0.30 19.60
N LYS A 87 5.19 -0.86 19.65
CA LYS A 87 5.18 -1.76 20.82
C LYS A 87 6.55 -2.38 21.09
N GLU A 88 7.28 -2.76 20.05
CA GLU A 88 8.60 -3.42 20.15
C GLU A 88 9.74 -2.41 20.42
N GLU A 89 9.75 -1.31 19.71
CA GLU A 89 10.83 -0.32 19.75
C GLU A 89 10.66 0.70 20.90
N GLY A 90 9.40 1.00 21.27
CA GLY A 90 9.02 2.10 22.15
C GLY A 90 8.83 3.41 21.39
N ASP A 91 8.14 4.35 22.02
CA ASP A 91 7.67 5.60 21.40
C ASP A 91 8.82 6.43 20.80
N ILE A 92 9.87 6.69 21.60
CA ILE A 92 10.95 7.60 21.22
C ILE A 92 11.84 7.02 20.12
N PRO A 93 12.33 5.76 20.21
CA PRO A 93 13.10 5.15 19.13
C PRO A 93 12.32 5.09 17.81
N PHE A 94 11.02 4.72 17.86
CA PHE A 94 10.15 4.71 16.69
C PHE A 94 10.06 6.09 16.03
N ILE A 95 9.83 7.17 16.81
CA ILE A 95 9.77 8.53 16.27
C ILE A 95 11.09 8.89 15.57
N ILE A 96 12.23 8.62 16.20
CA ILE A 96 13.56 8.93 15.66
C ILE A 96 13.75 8.19 14.32
N GLU A 97 13.52 6.87 14.29
CA GLU A 97 13.69 6.06 13.09
C GLU A 97 12.84 6.55 11.91
N VAL A 98 11.55 6.82 12.17
CA VAL A 98 10.63 7.30 11.14
C VAL A 98 11.06 8.65 10.57
N LEU A 99 11.52 9.56 11.43
CA LEU A 99 11.98 10.89 11.03
C LEU A 99 13.31 10.83 10.25
N GLU A 100 14.28 10.04 10.73
CA GLU A 100 15.59 9.87 10.07
C GLU A 100 15.48 9.15 8.74
N SER A 101 14.64 8.12 8.65
CA SER A 101 14.43 7.40 7.40
C SER A 101 13.72 8.21 6.33
N GLY A 102 12.97 9.25 6.72
CA GLY A 102 12.12 10.05 5.83
C GLY A 102 10.98 9.23 5.22
N GLU A 103 10.56 8.13 5.86
CA GLU A 103 9.56 7.19 5.36
C GLU A 103 8.24 7.87 5.01
N ILE A 104 7.79 8.84 5.83
CA ILE A 104 6.55 9.58 5.59
C ILE A 104 6.58 10.28 4.21
N ARG A 105 7.66 11.01 3.91
CA ARG A 105 7.83 11.74 2.65
C ARG A 105 7.90 10.78 1.46
N LYS A 106 8.71 9.74 1.57
CA LYS A 106 8.86 8.71 0.54
C LYS A 106 7.53 8.06 0.17
N ARG A 107 6.71 7.69 1.18
CA ARG A 107 5.38 7.13 0.94
C ARG A 107 4.43 8.12 0.29
N TYR A 108 4.46 9.38 0.74
CA TYR A 108 3.60 10.42 0.19
C TYR A 108 3.91 10.68 -1.29
N GLU A 109 5.20 10.77 -1.66
CA GLU A 109 5.66 10.94 -3.03
C GLU A 109 5.36 9.72 -3.92
N ALA A 110 5.36 8.51 -3.34
CA ALA A 110 4.93 7.28 -3.99
C ALA A 110 3.39 7.14 -4.11
N SER A 111 2.61 8.21 -3.81
CA SER A 111 1.14 8.22 -3.82
C SER A 111 0.48 7.23 -2.83
N GLN A 112 1.21 6.74 -1.84
CA GLN A 112 0.71 5.93 -0.73
C GLN A 112 0.16 6.86 0.37
N TYR A 113 -0.87 7.63 0.03
CA TYR A 113 -1.35 8.72 0.90
C TYR A 113 -1.92 8.23 2.24
N ARG A 114 -2.62 7.08 2.25
CA ARG A 114 -3.19 6.52 3.47
C ARG A 114 -2.11 6.14 4.46
N GLU A 115 -1.10 5.43 3.99
CA GLU A 115 0.05 4.98 4.76
C GLU A 115 0.88 6.15 5.27
N ALA A 116 1.15 7.13 4.41
CA ALA A 116 1.90 8.34 4.78
C ALA A 116 1.19 9.16 5.85
N LEU A 117 -0.11 9.41 5.71
CA LEU A 117 -0.89 10.20 6.65
C LEU A 117 -1.13 9.44 7.97
N TYR A 118 -1.29 8.11 7.92
CA TYR A 118 -1.36 7.28 9.13
C TYR A 118 -0.05 7.32 9.93
N LEU A 119 1.09 7.17 9.24
CA LEU A 119 2.40 7.21 9.88
C LEU A 119 2.69 8.59 10.49
N LEU A 120 2.33 9.67 9.79
CA LEU A 120 2.46 11.04 10.31
C LEU A 120 1.55 11.25 11.54
N ALA A 121 0.31 10.74 11.49
CA ALA A 121 -0.60 10.80 12.64
C ALA A 121 -0.03 10.06 13.84
N MET A 122 0.59 8.88 13.64
CA MET A 122 1.24 8.10 14.68
C MET A 122 2.39 8.88 15.31
N VAL A 123 3.29 9.43 14.49
CA VAL A 123 4.43 10.24 14.97
C VAL A 123 3.94 11.47 15.76
N ASP A 124 2.92 12.19 15.24
CA ASP A 124 2.36 13.37 15.92
C ASP A 124 1.69 13.00 17.25
N TYR A 125 0.96 11.88 17.28
CA TYR A 125 0.32 11.34 18.49
C TYR A 125 1.35 10.96 19.57
N LEU A 126 2.36 10.17 19.19
CA LEU A 126 3.41 9.76 20.10
C LEU A 126 4.26 10.97 20.58
N SER A 127 4.50 11.94 19.70
CA SER A 127 5.18 13.19 20.06
C SER A 127 4.40 13.94 21.15
N ARG A 128 3.06 14.05 21.00
CA ARG A 128 2.22 14.68 22.04
C ARG A 128 2.25 13.92 23.37
N LEU A 129 2.22 12.58 23.33
CA LEU A 129 2.26 11.77 24.55
C LEU A 129 3.58 11.88 25.30
N ASN A 130 4.66 12.22 24.62
CA ASN A 130 6.01 12.32 25.18
C ASN A 130 6.50 13.78 25.27
N ASP A 131 5.58 14.76 25.22
CA ASP A 131 5.89 16.19 25.30
C ASP A 131 6.97 16.67 24.31
N LEU A 132 6.99 16.05 23.10
CA LEU A 132 7.93 16.42 22.04
C LEU A 132 7.30 17.42 21.06
N PRO A 133 8.10 18.34 20.49
CA PRO A 133 7.62 19.23 19.44
C PRO A 133 7.33 18.47 18.15
N LEU A 134 6.32 18.94 17.40
CA LEU A 134 6.03 18.38 16.07
C LEU A 134 7.15 18.71 15.08
N CYS A 135 7.58 17.72 14.31
CA CYS A 135 8.58 17.92 13.26
C CYS A 135 8.08 18.93 12.20
N ALA A 136 8.85 19.99 11.95
CA ALA A 136 8.47 21.07 11.04
C ALA A 136 8.45 20.64 9.56
N ASP A 137 9.25 19.64 9.18
CA ASP A 137 9.45 19.18 7.79
C ASP A 137 8.18 18.60 7.15
N TYR A 138 7.18 18.25 7.95
CA TYR A 138 5.90 17.68 7.47
C TYR A 138 4.74 18.66 7.57
N LYS A 139 4.99 19.97 7.70
CA LYS A 139 3.95 21.01 7.82
C LYS A 139 3.02 21.03 6.59
N ASP A 140 3.56 20.82 5.41
CA ASP A 140 2.83 20.72 4.14
C ASP A 140 1.92 19.48 4.08
N ILE A 141 2.40 18.32 4.54
CA ILE A 141 1.62 17.08 4.57
C ILE A 141 0.54 17.15 5.66
N ARG A 142 0.80 17.78 6.81
CA ARG A 142 -0.21 17.97 7.87
C ARG A 142 -1.41 18.79 7.45
N SER A 143 -1.29 19.60 6.39
CA SER A 143 -2.41 20.37 5.83
C SER A 143 -3.32 19.52 4.92
N LYS A 144 -2.93 18.28 4.61
CA LYS A 144 -3.68 17.38 3.73
C LYS A 144 -4.72 16.58 4.51
N LYS A 145 -5.70 16.05 3.77
CA LYS A 145 -6.76 15.19 4.31
C LYS A 145 -7.15 14.18 3.25
N LEU A 146 -7.47 12.95 3.65
CA LEU A 146 -8.01 11.95 2.73
C LEU A 146 -9.41 12.38 2.27
N GLU A 147 -9.71 12.20 0.98
CA GLU A 147 -11.03 12.51 0.40
C GLU A 147 -12.12 11.63 1.00
N LYS A 148 -11.80 10.34 1.20
CA LYS A 148 -12.72 9.38 1.81
C LYS A 148 -12.25 9.03 3.21
N PRO A 149 -13.18 8.99 4.19
CA PRO A 149 -12.85 8.56 5.53
C PRO A 149 -12.40 7.10 5.55
N VAL A 150 -11.49 6.79 6.45
CA VAL A 150 -10.97 5.44 6.69
C VAL A 150 -11.41 5.01 8.08
N TYR A 151 -12.04 3.85 8.17
CA TYR A 151 -12.53 3.27 9.42
C TYR A 151 -11.88 1.90 9.67
N PRO A 152 -11.75 1.49 10.94
CA PRO A 152 -11.41 0.10 11.28
C PRO A 152 -12.42 -0.89 10.68
N SER A 153 -11.94 -2.05 10.26
CA SER A 153 -12.79 -3.10 9.68
C SER A 153 -13.89 -3.56 10.63
N SER A 154 -13.64 -3.55 11.95
CA SER A 154 -14.63 -3.85 12.99
C SER A 154 -15.78 -2.84 13.00
N VAL A 155 -15.49 -1.55 12.90
CA VAL A 155 -16.49 -0.47 12.84
C VAL A 155 -17.36 -0.61 11.58
N LEU A 156 -16.73 -0.87 10.43
CA LEU A 156 -17.46 -1.10 9.17
C LEU A 156 -18.37 -2.33 9.24
N ALA A 157 -17.88 -3.41 9.83
CA ALA A 157 -18.67 -4.63 10.03
C ALA A 157 -19.86 -4.40 10.95
N LEU A 158 -19.65 -3.70 12.08
CA LEU A 158 -20.68 -3.38 13.05
C LEU A 158 -21.77 -2.47 12.43
N ALA A 159 -21.36 -1.38 11.78
CA ALA A 159 -22.27 -0.46 11.11
C ALA A 159 -23.14 -1.17 10.06
N LYS A 160 -22.54 -2.11 9.33
CA LYS A 160 -23.25 -2.92 8.34
C LYS A 160 -24.20 -3.95 8.96
N ALA A 161 -23.80 -4.57 10.08
CA ALA A 161 -24.62 -5.55 10.78
C ALA A 161 -25.85 -4.90 11.43
N GLU A 162 -25.67 -3.73 12.04
CA GLU A 162 -26.74 -2.98 12.70
C GLU A 162 -27.51 -2.04 11.75
N GLN A 163 -27.05 -1.89 10.51
CA GLN A 163 -27.62 -0.96 9.51
C GLN A 163 -27.70 0.49 10.04
N ASP A 164 -26.72 0.89 10.87
CA ASP A 164 -26.66 2.20 11.51
C ASP A 164 -25.34 2.93 11.17
N GLU A 165 -25.44 3.96 10.31
CA GLU A 165 -24.28 4.78 9.90
C GLU A 165 -23.76 5.67 11.03
N ARG A 166 -24.54 5.95 12.08
CA ARG A 166 -24.12 6.74 13.25
C ARG A 166 -22.95 6.11 14.00
N ILE A 167 -22.78 4.79 13.86
CA ILE A 167 -21.64 4.06 14.43
C ILE A 167 -20.33 4.58 13.83
N MET A 168 -20.31 4.85 12.52
CA MET A 168 -19.12 5.40 11.86
C MET A 168 -18.85 6.85 12.28
N GLU A 169 -19.91 7.68 12.37
CA GLU A 169 -19.79 9.06 12.84
C GLU A 169 -19.23 9.11 14.26
N LYS A 170 -19.78 8.33 15.17
CA LYS A 170 -19.32 8.21 16.55
C LYS A 170 -17.86 7.73 16.63
N SER A 171 -17.49 6.70 15.86
CA SER A 171 -16.11 6.21 15.80
C SER A 171 -15.14 7.30 15.35
N MET A 172 -15.53 8.14 14.39
CA MET A 172 -14.70 9.27 13.95
C MET A 172 -14.59 10.36 15.02
N GLU A 173 -15.69 10.66 15.72
CA GLU A 173 -15.71 11.67 16.80
C GLU A 173 -14.83 11.26 17.99
N GLU A 174 -14.85 9.98 18.36
CA GLU A 174 -14.07 9.40 19.47
C GLU A 174 -12.60 9.13 19.09
N SER A 175 -12.24 9.28 17.81
CA SER A 175 -10.89 9.01 17.32
C SER A 175 -9.86 9.98 17.86
N ILE A 176 -8.63 9.49 17.99
CA ILE A 176 -7.45 10.27 18.37
C ILE A 176 -7.33 11.48 17.42
N PRO A 177 -7.17 12.71 17.95
CA PRO A 177 -7.23 13.94 17.15
C PRO A 177 -6.26 13.99 15.98
N GLU A 178 -5.08 13.40 16.13
CA GLU A 178 -4.05 13.38 15.10
C GLU A 178 -4.47 12.55 13.89
N PHE A 179 -5.14 11.42 14.11
CA PHE A 179 -5.69 10.57 13.04
C PHE A 179 -6.95 11.18 12.42
N ARG A 180 -7.85 11.69 13.27
CA ARG A 180 -9.09 12.35 12.81
C ARG A 180 -8.81 13.53 11.88
N ARG A 181 -7.74 14.29 12.11
CA ARG A 181 -7.28 15.38 11.21
C ARG A 181 -7.16 14.92 9.78
N PHE A 182 -6.67 13.72 9.56
CA PHE A 182 -6.47 13.13 8.23
C PHE A 182 -7.65 12.34 7.70
N ASN A 183 -8.81 12.37 8.38
CA ASN A 183 -9.99 11.58 8.04
C ASN A 183 -9.81 10.07 8.26
N ILE A 184 -9.06 9.71 9.29
CA ILE A 184 -8.80 8.32 9.72
C ILE A 184 -9.42 8.13 11.10
N ALA A 185 -10.33 7.17 11.23
CA ALA A 185 -10.86 6.75 12.52
C ALA A 185 -9.89 5.78 13.18
N GLU A 186 -9.28 6.18 14.30
CA GLU A 186 -8.38 5.36 15.09
C GLU A 186 -8.48 5.74 16.56
N SER A 187 -8.76 4.76 17.42
CA SER A 187 -8.94 4.98 18.85
C SER A 187 -7.92 4.24 19.71
N GLU A 188 -7.39 3.10 19.23
CA GLU A 188 -6.50 2.22 19.97
C GLU A 188 -5.29 1.85 19.10
N VAL A 189 -4.16 2.48 19.39
CA VAL A 189 -2.90 2.23 18.65
C VAL A 189 -1.93 1.32 19.41
N ARG A 190 -2.22 0.99 20.68
CA ARG A 190 -1.35 0.17 21.54
C ARG A 190 -1.88 -1.22 21.81
N ASP A 191 -3.18 -1.46 21.63
CA ASP A 191 -3.83 -2.77 21.80
C ASP A 191 -3.78 -3.55 20.47
N VAL A 192 -2.59 -4.04 20.15
CA VAL A 192 -2.42 -5.03 19.09
C VAL A 192 -2.29 -6.39 19.77
N GLU A 193 -3.35 -7.22 19.67
CA GLU A 193 -3.29 -8.63 20.05
C GLU A 193 -2.38 -9.45 19.11
#